data_cc617a234e1192e9699c7a465cb0c27a
#
_entry.id   cc617a234e1192e9699c7a465cb0c27a
#
_cell.length_a   1.000
_cell.length_b   1.000
_cell.length_c   1.000
_cell.angle_alpha   90.00
_cell.angle_beta   90.00
_cell.angle_gamma   90.00
#
_symmetry.space_group_name_H-M   'P 1'
#
loop_
_entity.id
_entity.type
_entity.pdbx_description
1 polymer ?
#
loop_
_entity_poly.entity_id
_entity_poly.type
_entity_poly.pdbx_seq_one_letter_code
_entity_poly.pdbx_strand_id
1 'polypeptide(L)'
;MSDKILSVDSLMMHFGGIKALNDVNFSIKRHSISALIGPNGAGKTTVFNCLTGFYSATGGKILLNAQSKQTDVIQILGEPFQLDDFVKPRQFGSRLWYKMFGGTHLVNRAGLARTFQNIRLFKEMTVLENLLVAQHMLAQRSLIKGILNTPGYRRAESKLLDTAFYWLEVVDLVEHANRLAGELSYGQQRRLEIARAMCTGPELICLDEPAAGLNPAETHALSKIIRLLRDEHGLTVLLIEHDMGMVMSISDHIIVLDHGLVIAQGGPDAIKNDPKVIAAYLGADEEEVA
;
A
#
# COMPACT_ATOMS: atom_id res chain seq x y z
N MET A 1 8.21 -20.19 7.63
CA MET A 1 7.59 -19.10 6.84
C MET A 1 8.72 -18.26 6.27
N SER A 2 8.59 -17.75 5.05
CA SER A 2 9.58 -16.83 4.47
C SER A 2 9.64 -15.55 5.33
N ASP A 3 10.83 -15.09 5.69
CA ASP A 3 11.03 -13.79 6.39
C ASP A 3 10.60 -12.59 5.52
N LYS A 4 10.42 -12.81 4.22
CA LYS A 4 10.01 -11.80 3.25
C LYS A 4 8.49 -11.84 3.03
N ILE A 5 7.83 -10.70 3.21
CA ILE A 5 6.41 -10.55 2.89
C ILE A 5 6.20 -10.23 1.41
N LEU A 6 7.10 -9.44 0.82
CA LEU A 6 7.05 -9.06 -0.59
C LEU A 6 8.40 -9.33 -1.25
N SER A 7 8.37 -9.91 -2.44
CA SER A 7 9.53 -10.05 -3.33
C SER A 7 9.15 -9.52 -4.71
N VAL A 8 9.99 -8.67 -5.25
CA VAL A 8 9.87 -8.09 -6.59
C VAL A 8 11.09 -8.52 -7.38
N ASP A 9 10.88 -9.27 -8.44
CA ASP A 9 11.93 -9.87 -9.25
C ASP A 9 11.78 -9.40 -10.69
N SER A 10 12.81 -8.72 -11.22
CA SER A 10 12.93 -8.21 -12.59
C SER A 10 11.68 -7.48 -13.08
N LEU A 11 11.11 -6.61 -12.22
CA LEU A 11 9.90 -5.87 -12.55
C LEU A 11 10.17 -4.88 -13.68
N MET A 12 9.36 -4.98 -14.73
CA MET A 12 9.42 -4.10 -15.90
C MET A 12 8.06 -3.45 -16.15
N MET A 13 8.07 -2.16 -16.49
CA MET A 13 6.88 -1.44 -16.91
C MET A 13 7.18 -0.50 -18.07
N HIS A 14 6.48 -0.68 -19.17
CA HIS A 14 6.62 0.12 -20.37
C HIS A 14 5.29 0.84 -20.68
N PHE A 15 5.37 2.12 -20.98
CA PHE A 15 4.26 2.92 -21.50
C PHE A 15 4.58 3.33 -22.94
N GLY A 16 4.06 2.56 -23.90
CA GLY A 16 4.45 2.72 -25.31
C GLY A 16 5.96 2.51 -25.49
N GLY A 17 6.69 3.53 -25.93
CA GLY A 17 8.15 3.48 -26.12
C GLY A 17 8.97 3.81 -24.86
N ILE A 18 8.33 4.26 -23.77
CA ILE A 18 9.02 4.69 -22.55
C ILE A 18 9.14 3.51 -21.58
N LYS A 19 10.36 3.21 -21.14
CA LYS A 19 10.65 2.23 -20.10
C LYS A 19 10.61 2.93 -18.74
N ALA A 20 9.45 2.89 -18.07
CA ALA A 20 9.29 3.50 -16.76
C ALA A 20 9.95 2.70 -15.64
N LEU A 21 9.99 1.35 -15.76
CA LEU A 21 10.73 0.45 -14.87
C LEU A 21 11.51 -0.55 -15.73
N ASN A 22 12.76 -0.78 -15.34
CA ASN A 22 13.67 -1.66 -16.07
C ASN A 22 14.46 -2.53 -15.08
N ASP A 23 14.06 -3.79 -14.95
CA ASP A 23 14.70 -4.79 -14.07
C ASP A 23 14.77 -4.39 -12.58
N VAL A 24 13.66 -3.90 -12.03
CA VAL A 24 13.57 -3.51 -10.62
C VAL A 24 13.50 -4.75 -9.72
N ASN A 25 14.46 -4.86 -8.79
CA ASN A 25 14.63 -6.00 -7.90
C ASN A 25 14.76 -5.53 -6.45
N PHE A 26 13.84 -5.95 -5.58
CA PHE A 26 13.92 -5.72 -4.14
C PHE A 26 13.02 -6.68 -3.34
N SER A 27 13.21 -6.70 -2.03
CA SER A 27 12.33 -7.47 -1.15
C SER A 27 12.09 -6.75 0.16
N ILE A 28 10.91 -6.97 0.77
CA ILE A 28 10.50 -6.37 2.03
C ILE A 28 10.39 -7.48 3.08
N LYS A 29 11.01 -7.27 4.23
CA LYS A 29 10.92 -8.16 5.38
C LYS A 29 9.61 -7.95 6.11
N ARG A 30 9.11 -9.01 6.76
CA ARG A 30 7.95 -8.91 7.65
C ARG A 30 8.25 -8.00 8.82
N HIS A 31 7.23 -7.30 9.30
CA HIS A 31 7.30 -6.46 10.49
C HIS A 31 8.41 -5.41 10.41
N SER A 32 8.65 -4.87 9.21
CA SER A 32 9.60 -3.79 8.96
C SER A 32 8.93 -2.60 8.30
N ILE A 33 9.54 -1.43 8.45
CA ILE A 33 9.22 -0.22 7.70
C ILE A 33 10.26 -0.08 6.60
N SER A 34 9.85 -0.19 5.34
CA SER A 34 10.69 0.03 4.18
C SER A 34 10.28 1.30 3.46
N ALA A 35 11.25 2.11 3.03
CA ALA A 35 10.99 3.29 2.21
C ALA A 35 11.48 3.10 0.78
N LEU A 36 10.68 3.57 -0.19
CA LEU A 36 11.06 3.69 -1.59
C LEU A 36 11.27 5.17 -1.90
N ILE A 37 12.50 5.58 -2.11
CA ILE A 37 12.88 6.97 -2.36
C ILE A 37 13.54 7.13 -3.73
N GLY A 38 13.78 8.37 -4.16
CA GLY A 38 14.43 8.72 -5.41
C GLY A 38 13.93 10.06 -5.95
N PRO A 39 14.60 10.64 -6.94
CA PRO A 39 14.20 11.90 -7.55
C PRO A 39 12.82 11.83 -8.24
N ASN A 40 12.30 12.98 -8.67
CA ASN A 40 11.08 13.06 -9.45
C ASN A 40 11.26 12.30 -10.78
N GLY A 41 10.23 11.58 -11.21
CA GLY A 41 10.34 10.74 -12.41
C GLY A 41 11.09 9.42 -12.26
N ALA A 42 11.71 9.12 -11.12
CA ALA A 42 12.46 7.86 -10.90
C ALA A 42 11.63 6.58 -11.05
N GLY A 43 10.28 6.66 -11.08
CA GLY A 43 9.39 5.50 -11.24
C GLY A 43 8.75 4.99 -9.94
N LYS A 44 8.91 5.68 -8.80
CA LYS A 44 8.37 5.28 -7.48
C LYS A 44 6.87 4.97 -7.51
N THR A 45 6.06 5.92 -7.99
CA THR A 45 4.61 5.75 -8.11
C THR A 45 4.24 4.64 -9.09
N THR A 46 5.07 4.41 -10.13
CA THR A 46 4.88 3.29 -11.07
C THR A 46 5.08 1.95 -10.36
N VAL A 47 6.11 1.81 -9.53
CA VAL A 47 6.31 0.62 -8.68
C VAL A 47 5.08 0.39 -7.80
N PHE A 48 4.61 1.40 -7.05
CA PHE A 48 3.42 1.28 -6.21
C PHE A 48 2.17 0.87 -6.99
N ASN A 49 1.98 1.44 -8.18
CA ASN A 49 0.85 1.09 -9.04
C ASN A 49 0.91 -0.37 -9.52
N CYS A 50 2.11 -0.89 -9.80
CA CYS A 50 2.30 -2.32 -10.11
C CYS A 50 2.04 -3.21 -8.90
N LEU A 51 2.59 -2.87 -7.72
CA LEU A 51 2.40 -3.64 -6.48
C LEU A 51 0.94 -3.72 -6.05
N THR A 52 0.20 -2.64 -6.23
CA THR A 52 -1.18 -2.50 -5.75
C THR A 52 -2.24 -2.82 -6.81
N GLY A 53 -1.80 -3.20 -8.02
CA GLY A 53 -2.67 -3.67 -9.08
C GLY A 53 -3.38 -2.59 -9.88
N PHE A 54 -2.93 -1.34 -9.80
CA PHE A 54 -3.42 -0.27 -10.68
C PHE A 54 -2.82 -0.37 -12.08
N TYR A 55 -1.59 -0.89 -12.19
CA TYR A 55 -0.96 -1.20 -13.47
C TYR A 55 -0.63 -2.70 -13.53
N SER A 56 -0.93 -3.33 -14.66
CA SER A 56 -0.42 -4.65 -14.98
C SER A 56 1.01 -4.48 -15.50
N ALA A 57 2.00 -4.98 -14.77
CA ALA A 57 3.39 -4.90 -15.18
C ALA A 57 3.62 -5.58 -16.53
N THR A 58 4.55 -5.05 -17.33
CA THR A 58 4.90 -5.60 -18.63
C THR A 58 5.70 -6.91 -18.51
N GLY A 59 6.43 -7.08 -17.40
CA GLY A 59 7.20 -8.28 -17.11
C GLY A 59 7.71 -8.32 -15.67
N GLY A 60 8.29 -9.44 -15.30
CA GLY A 60 8.80 -9.71 -13.97
C GLY A 60 7.85 -10.51 -13.10
N LYS A 61 8.08 -10.50 -11.78
CA LYS A 61 7.22 -11.17 -10.78
C LYS A 61 7.07 -10.29 -9.54
N ILE A 62 5.88 -10.34 -8.94
CA ILE A 62 5.58 -9.69 -7.67
C ILE A 62 4.93 -10.74 -6.77
N LEU A 63 5.71 -11.27 -5.83
CA LEU A 63 5.27 -12.33 -4.93
C LEU A 63 4.92 -11.74 -3.57
N LEU A 64 3.64 -11.78 -3.22
CA LEU A 64 3.12 -11.40 -1.91
C LEU A 64 2.89 -12.65 -1.08
N ASN A 65 3.59 -12.76 0.05
CA ASN A 65 3.47 -13.85 1.02
C ASN A 65 2.66 -13.36 2.22
N ALA A 66 1.35 -13.29 2.09
CA ALA A 66 0.46 -12.85 3.16
C ALA A 66 -0.67 -13.86 3.36
N GLN A 67 -1.35 -13.80 4.53
CA GLN A 67 -2.46 -14.68 4.89
C GLN A 67 -2.11 -16.17 4.73
N SER A 68 -0.89 -16.54 5.08
CA SER A 68 -0.35 -17.92 4.94
C SER A 68 -0.35 -18.46 3.50
N LYS A 69 -0.46 -17.58 2.51
CA LYS A 69 -0.48 -17.91 1.09
C LYS A 69 0.52 -17.06 0.32
N GLN A 70 1.17 -17.66 -0.68
CA GLN A 70 1.93 -16.92 -1.68
C GLN A 70 1.02 -16.59 -2.86
N THR A 71 0.97 -15.31 -3.21
CA THR A 71 0.16 -14.80 -4.33
C THR A 71 1.06 -14.03 -5.28
N ASP A 72 1.03 -14.38 -6.57
CA ASP A 72 1.67 -13.57 -7.60
C ASP A 72 0.68 -12.47 -8.02
N VAL A 73 1.04 -11.21 -7.73
CA VAL A 73 0.19 -10.04 -8.00
C VAL A 73 -0.02 -9.87 -9.50
N ILE A 74 1.00 -10.08 -10.33
CA ILE A 74 0.88 -9.94 -11.79
C ILE A 74 -0.11 -10.97 -12.34
N GLN A 75 -0.06 -12.21 -11.83
CA GLN A 75 -0.95 -13.27 -12.25
C GLN A 75 -2.43 -12.96 -11.95
N ILE A 76 -2.73 -12.45 -10.73
CA ILE A 76 -4.11 -12.15 -10.33
C ILE A 76 -4.68 -10.89 -11.01
N LEU A 77 -3.83 -10.07 -11.63
CA LEU A 77 -4.24 -8.91 -12.43
C LEU A 77 -4.51 -9.25 -13.90
N GLY A 78 -4.26 -10.51 -14.29
CA GLY A 78 -4.44 -11.00 -15.66
C GLY A 78 -3.22 -10.73 -16.54
N GLU A 79 -2.26 -11.66 -16.48
CA GLU A 79 -1.13 -11.68 -17.40
C GLU A 79 -1.56 -11.64 -18.87
N PRO A 80 -0.78 -11.01 -19.76
CA PRO A 80 -1.00 -11.13 -21.20
C PRO A 80 -0.92 -12.60 -21.63
N PHE A 81 -1.76 -12.99 -22.59
CA PHE A 81 -1.74 -14.34 -23.15
C PHE A 81 -0.38 -14.65 -23.80
N GLN A 82 0.17 -15.81 -23.49
CA GLN A 82 1.36 -16.35 -24.14
C GLN A 82 0.96 -17.49 -25.07
N LEU A 83 1.75 -17.73 -26.13
CA LEU A 83 1.47 -18.81 -27.09
C LEU A 83 1.37 -20.19 -26.41
N ASP A 84 2.10 -20.42 -25.32
CA ASP A 84 2.06 -21.65 -24.52
C ASP A 84 0.73 -21.88 -23.78
N ASP A 85 -0.08 -20.85 -23.61
CA ASP A 85 -1.38 -20.98 -22.91
C ASP A 85 -2.36 -21.85 -23.69
N PHE A 86 -2.29 -21.81 -25.03
CA PHE A 86 -3.13 -22.64 -25.88
C PHE A 86 -2.86 -24.15 -25.74
N VAL A 87 -1.69 -24.51 -25.23
CA VAL A 87 -1.29 -25.91 -24.99
C VAL A 87 -1.70 -26.39 -23.58
N LYS A 88 -1.99 -25.45 -22.65
CA LYS A 88 -2.33 -25.77 -21.25
C LYS A 88 -3.71 -25.21 -20.84
N PRO A 89 -4.81 -25.95 -21.10
CA PRO A 89 -6.18 -25.44 -20.93
C PRO A 89 -6.54 -24.97 -19.52
N ARG A 90 -5.90 -25.53 -18.46
CA ARG A 90 -6.10 -25.06 -17.08
C ARG A 90 -5.49 -23.67 -16.85
N GLN A 91 -4.34 -23.38 -17.44
CA GLN A 91 -3.69 -22.06 -17.32
C GLN A 91 -4.44 -21.03 -18.16
N PHE A 92 -4.90 -21.40 -19.33
CA PHE A 92 -5.75 -20.55 -20.17
C PHE A 92 -7.04 -20.14 -19.45
N GLY A 93 -7.74 -21.09 -18.85
CA GLY A 93 -8.98 -20.80 -18.09
C GLY A 93 -8.77 -19.88 -16.90
N SER A 94 -7.68 -20.07 -16.13
CA SER A 94 -7.35 -19.19 -14.98
C SER A 94 -6.94 -17.78 -15.42
N ARG A 95 -6.14 -17.63 -16.48
CA ARG A 95 -5.75 -16.33 -17.02
C ARG A 95 -6.95 -15.58 -17.60
N LEU A 96 -7.85 -16.27 -18.32
CA LEU A 96 -9.09 -15.68 -18.83
C LEU A 96 -9.98 -15.19 -17.70
N TRP A 97 -10.10 -15.98 -16.61
CA TRP A 97 -10.87 -15.60 -15.42
C TRP A 97 -10.29 -14.36 -14.76
N TYR A 98 -8.96 -14.32 -14.51
CA TYR A 98 -8.30 -13.15 -13.92
C TYR A 98 -8.35 -11.92 -14.83
N LYS A 99 -8.32 -12.09 -16.16
CA LYS A 99 -8.48 -10.98 -17.11
C LYS A 99 -9.88 -10.39 -17.10
N MET A 100 -10.90 -11.19 -16.78
CA MET A 100 -12.29 -10.74 -16.69
C MET A 100 -12.66 -10.22 -15.30
N PHE A 101 -12.12 -10.79 -14.25
CA PHE A 101 -12.49 -10.55 -12.87
C PHE A 101 -11.31 -10.10 -11.98
N GLY A 102 -10.12 -9.98 -12.53
CA GLY A 102 -8.93 -9.50 -11.83
C GLY A 102 -9.03 -8.00 -11.49
N GLY A 103 -8.27 -7.55 -10.50
CA GLY A 103 -8.22 -6.14 -10.14
C GLY A 103 -7.66 -5.88 -8.75
N THR A 104 -7.55 -4.61 -8.42
CA THR A 104 -7.00 -4.11 -7.14
C THR A 104 -7.66 -4.73 -5.90
N HIS A 105 -8.95 -5.09 -6.01
CA HIS A 105 -9.68 -5.73 -4.90
C HIS A 105 -9.13 -7.12 -4.53
N LEU A 106 -8.55 -7.85 -5.50
CA LEU A 106 -7.91 -9.15 -5.22
C LEU A 106 -6.58 -8.97 -4.51
N VAL A 107 -5.83 -7.91 -4.84
CA VAL A 107 -4.59 -7.56 -4.14
C VAL A 107 -4.88 -7.18 -2.69
N ASN A 108 -5.93 -6.38 -2.45
CA ASN A 108 -6.36 -6.05 -1.09
C ASN A 108 -6.76 -7.31 -0.30
N ARG A 109 -7.55 -8.21 -0.91
CA ARG A 109 -7.92 -9.50 -0.30
C ARG A 109 -6.72 -10.40 -0.04
N ALA A 110 -5.65 -10.26 -0.81
CA ALA A 110 -4.41 -11.00 -0.57
C ALA A 110 -3.59 -10.43 0.60
N GLY A 111 -4.04 -9.35 1.25
CA GLY A 111 -3.42 -8.79 2.45
C GLY A 111 -2.56 -7.56 2.21
N LEU A 112 -2.68 -6.88 1.06
CA LEU A 112 -1.99 -5.64 0.76
C LEU A 112 -2.98 -4.49 0.67
N ALA A 113 -2.87 -3.49 1.57
CA ALA A 113 -3.64 -2.25 1.52
C ALA A 113 -2.79 -1.09 0.97
N ARG A 114 -3.44 -0.05 0.46
CA ARG A 114 -2.80 1.19 -0.01
C ARG A 114 -3.58 2.41 0.43
N THR A 115 -2.86 3.46 0.85
CA THR A 115 -3.34 4.83 0.87
C THR A 115 -2.94 5.56 -0.41
N PHE A 116 -3.51 6.71 -0.67
CA PHE A 116 -3.22 7.50 -1.86
C PHE A 116 -2.60 8.84 -1.48
N GLN A 117 -1.80 9.42 -2.37
CA GLN A 117 -1.24 10.77 -2.20
C GLN A 117 -2.36 11.78 -1.91
N ASN A 118 -3.41 11.80 -2.74
CA ASN A 118 -4.62 12.55 -2.46
C ASN A 118 -5.57 11.75 -1.60
N ILE A 119 -5.95 12.27 -0.45
CA ILE A 119 -6.85 11.61 0.51
C ILE A 119 -8.18 11.25 -0.16
N ARG A 120 -8.54 9.96 -0.11
CA ARG A 120 -9.78 9.43 -0.72
C ARG A 120 -10.78 9.00 0.35
N LEU A 121 -11.29 9.96 1.11
CA LEU A 121 -12.37 9.73 2.07
C LEU A 121 -13.74 10.07 1.47
N PHE A 122 -14.76 9.42 1.98
CA PHE A 122 -16.15 9.82 1.75
C PHE A 122 -16.45 11.00 2.65
N LYS A 123 -16.27 12.22 2.14
CA LYS A 123 -16.32 13.47 2.92
C LYS A 123 -17.68 13.73 3.55
N GLU A 124 -18.76 13.29 2.90
CA GLU A 124 -20.15 13.42 3.35
C GLU A 124 -20.60 12.32 4.33
N MET A 125 -19.72 11.36 4.60
CA MET A 125 -19.92 10.33 5.60
C MET A 125 -19.18 10.69 6.88
N THR A 126 -19.67 10.19 8.00
CA THR A 126 -18.99 10.33 9.29
C THR A 126 -17.65 9.58 9.29
N VAL A 127 -16.80 9.91 10.24
CA VAL A 127 -15.53 9.24 10.50
C VAL A 127 -15.76 7.73 10.69
N LEU A 128 -16.73 7.36 11.53
CA LEU A 128 -17.09 5.97 11.79
C LEU A 128 -17.60 5.26 10.53
N GLU A 129 -18.50 5.88 9.77
CA GLU A 129 -19.05 5.30 8.55
C GLU A 129 -17.97 5.02 7.50
N ASN A 130 -16.94 5.86 7.38
CA ASN A 130 -15.79 5.61 6.51
C ASN A 130 -15.07 4.30 6.84
N LEU A 131 -14.95 3.95 8.13
CA LEU A 131 -14.34 2.70 8.57
C LEU A 131 -15.26 1.51 8.34
N LEU A 132 -16.56 1.67 8.58
CA LEU A 132 -17.54 0.60 8.37
C LEU A 132 -17.64 0.21 6.88
N VAL A 133 -17.65 1.20 5.97
CA VAL A 133 -17.66 0.95 4.53
C VAL A 133 -16.42 0.15 4.09
N ALA A 134 -15.24 0.39 4.67
CA ALA A 134 -14.04 -0.38 4.35
C ALA A 134 -14.16 -1.86 4.73
N GLN A 135 -14.97 -2.18 5.70
CA GLN A 135 -15.21 -3.55 6.19
C GLN A 135 -16.30 -4.30 5.41
N HIS A 136 -16.88 -3.72 4.34
CA HIS A 136 -18.01 -4.32 3.61
C HIS A 136 -17.71 -5.74 3.10
N MET A 137 -16.45 -6.08 2.87
CA MET A 137 -16.02 -7.42 2.45
C MET A 137 -16.13 -8.45 3.59
N LEU A 138 -16.04 -8.00 4.84
CA LEU A 138 -16.15 -8.81 6.05
C LEU A 138 -17.61 -8.88 6.53
N ALA A 139 -18.48 -7.98 6.07
CA ALA A 139 -19.87 -7.93 6.44
C ALA A 139 -20.65 -9.16 5.95
N GLN A 140 -21.63 -9.59 6.73
CA GLN A 140 -22.56 -10.65 6.31
C GLN A 140 -23.48 -10.13 5.20
N ARG A 141 -23.33 -10.69 3.98
CA ARG A 141 -24.07 -10.25 2.78
C ARG A 141 -25.49 -10.77 2.65
N SER A 142 -26.00 -11.51 3.64
CA SER A 142 -27.36 -12.07 3.59
C SER A 142 -28.39 -11.00 3.90
N LEU A 143 -29.03 -10.46 2.87
CA LEU A 143 -30.13 -9.49 3.00
C LEU A 143 -31.26 -10.04 3.90
N ILE A 144 -31.62 -11.33 3.79
CA ILE A 144 -32.66 -11.98 4.60
C ILE A 144 -32.29 -11.95 6.08
N LYS A 145 -31.03 -12.29 6.43
CA LYS A 145 -30.56 -12.25 7.81
C LYS A 145 -30.50 -10.83 8.38
N GLY A 146 -30.22 -9.84 7.55
CA GLY A 146 -30.25 -8.42 7.90
C GLY A 146 -31.68 -7.94 8.19
N ILE A 147 -32.63 -8.21 7.28
CA ILE A 147 -34.06 -7.85 7.45
C ILE A 147 -34.65 -8.50 8.70
N LEU A 148 -34.33 -9.77 8.94
CA LEU A 148 -34.81 -10.53 10.12
C LEU A 148 -34.03 -10.19 11.39
N ASN A 149 -33.02 -9.33 11.33
CA ASN A 149 -32.21 -8.89 12.45
C ASN A 149 -31.76 -10.06 13.38
N THR A 150 -31.28 -11.14 12.77
CA THR A 150 -30.91 -12.37 13.48
C THR A 150 -29.79 -12.13 14.50
N PRO A 151 -29.71 -12.92 15.61
CA PRO A 151 -28.62 -12.76 16.58
C PRO A 151 -27.23 -12.90 15.99
N GLY A 152 -27.07 -13.74 14.96
CA GLY A 152 -25.80 -13.86 14.22
C GLY A 152 -25.44 -12.62 13.42
N TYR A 153 -26.44 -11.96 12.82
CA TYR A 153 -26.25 -10.70 12.11
C TYR A 153 -25.82 -9.59 13.07
N ARG A 154 -26.52 -9.41 14.21
CA ARG A 154 -26.16 -8.42 15.23
C ARG A 154 -24.74 -8.61 15.77
N ARG A 155 -24.32 -9.86 16.04
CA ARG A 155 -22.94 -10.15 16.49
C ARG A 155 -21.90 -9.77 15.45
N ALA A 156 -22.18 -10.03 14.16
CA ALA A 156 -21.28 -9.64 13.08
C ALA A 156 -21.19 -8.11 12.98
N GLU A 157 -22.29 -7.41 13.06
CA GLU A 157 -22.35 -5.94 13.02
C GLU A 157 -21.63 -5.30 14.23
N SER A 158 -21.86 -5.83 15.46
CA SER A 158 -21.12 -5.40 16.65
C SER A 158 -19.61 -5.55 16.45
N LYS A 159 -19.15 -6.68 15.89
CA LYS A 159 -17.73 -6.90 15.64
C LYS A 159 -17.14 -5.90 14.64
N LEU A 160 -17.89 -5.48 13.62
CA LEU A 160 -17.43 -4.44 12.69
C LEU A 160 -17.32 -3.08 13.38
N LEU A 161 -18.28 -2.75 14.25
CA LEU A 161 -18.23 -1.55 15.08
C LEU A 161 -17.03 -1.58 16.04
N ASP A 162 -16.84 -2.67 16.76
CA ASP A 162 -15.71 -2.84 17.70
C ASP A 162 -14.37 -2.66 16.97
N THR A 163 -14.23 -3.24 15.76
CA THR A 163 -13.03 -3.07 14.93
C THR A 163 -12.85 -1.62 14.49
N ALA A 164 -13.92 -0.92 14.11
CA ALA A 164 -13.86 0.48 13.69
C ALA A 164 -13.44 1.37 14.86
N PHE A 165 -14.06 1.23 16.04
CA PHE A 165 -13.71 2.00 17.23
C PHE A 165 -12.26 1.73 17.67
N TYR A 166 -11.82 0.48 17.63
CA TYR A 166 -10.42 0.12 17.93
C TYR A 166 -9.43 0.89 17.05
N TRP A 167 -9.66 0.93 15.72
CA TRP A 167 -8.76 1.68 14.83
C TRP A 167 -8.90 3.20 15.00
N LEU A 168 -10.07 3.72 15.41
CA LEU A 168 -10.21 5.13 15.76
C LEU A 168 -9.41 5.48 17.02
N GLU A 169 -9.35 4.58 18.00
CA GLU A 169 -8.55 4.74 19.21
C GLU A 169 -7.05 4.76 18.87
N VAL A 170 -6.57 3.81 18.06
CA VAL A 170 -5.18 3.73 17.62
C VAL A 170 -4.71 5.02 16.92
N VAL A 171 -5.59 5.66 16.14
CA VAL A 171 -5.24 6.90 15.42
C VAL A 171 -5.71 8.19 16.13
N ASP A 172 -6.20 8.08 17.37
CA ASP A 172 -6.67 9.21 18.20
C ASP A 172 -7.76 10.05 17.50
N LEU A 173 -8.85 9.37 17.09
CA LEU A 173 -10.01 9.98 16.42
C LEU A 173 -11.38 9.57 17.00
N VAL A 174 -11.42 8.89 18.15
CA VAL A 174 -12.67 8.39 18.76
C VAL A 174 -13.66 9.53 19.01
N GLU A 175 -13.19 10.68 19.53
CA GLU A 175 -14.03 11.83 19.81
C GLU A 175 -14.68 12.45 18.57
N HIS A 176 -14.11 12.15 17.38
CA HIS A 176 -14.60 12.62 16.09
C HIS A 176 -15.49 11.61 15.36
N ALA A 177 -15.80 10.45 15.95
CA ALA A 177 -16.48 9.32 15.29
C ALA A 177 -17.77 9.74 14.54
N ASN A 178 -18.54 10.65 15.10
CA ASN A 178 -19.82 11.13 14.54
C ASN A 178 -19.68 12.40 13.69
N ARG A 179 -18.49 12.98 13.54
CA ARG A 179 -18.25 14.16 12.67
C ARG A 179 -18.13 13.72 11.22
N LEU A 180 -18.48 14.58 10.28
CA LEU A 180 -18.22 14.34 8.85
C LEU A 180 -16.72 14.31 8.61
N ALA A 181 -16.26 13.35 7.80
CA ALA A 181 -14.85 13.23 7.48
C ALA A 181 -14.27 14.46 6.78
N GLY A 182 -15.12 15.19 6.02
CA GLY A 182 -14.74 16.44 5.36
C GLY A 182 -14.48 17.61 6.31
N GLU A 183 -14.96 17.56 7.56
CA GLU A 183 -14.78 18.60 8.58
C GLU A 183 -13.49 18.44 9.39
N LEU A 184 -12.79 17.31 9.23
CA LEU A 184 -11.53 17.04 9.89
C LEU A 184 -10.41 17.92 9.32
N SER A 185 -9.40 18.25 10.15
CA SER A 185 -8.15 18.81 9.66
C SER A 185 -7.45 17.84 8.69
N TYR A 186 -6.56 18.35 7.86
CA TYR A 186 -5.86 17.53 6.87
C TYR A 186 -5.07 16.38 7.53
N GLY A 187 -4.37 16.63 8.64
CA GLY A 187 -3.65 15.60 9.40
C GLY A 187 -4.60 14.56 10.02
N GLN A 188 -5.79 14.97 10.49
CA GLN A 188 -6.82 14.04 10.98
C GLN A 188 -7.40 13.20 9.84
N GLN A 189 -7.65 13.78 8.66
CA GLN A 189 -8.08 13.03 7.48
C GLN A 189 -7.05 11.98 7.06
N ARG A 190 -5.76 12.31 7.10
CA ARG A 190 -4.68 11.36 6.79
C ARG A 190 -4.65 10.20 7.79
N ARG A 191 -4.80 10.47 9.08
CA ARG A 191 -4.92 9.44 10.12
C ARG A 191 -6.15 8.53 9.91
N LEU A 192 -7.29 9.13 9.54
CA LEU A 192 -8.51 8.39 9.22
C LEU A 192 -8.33 7.48 8.00
N GLU A 193 -7.61 7.93 6.96
CA GLU A 193 -7.32 7.12 5.77
C GLU A 193 -6.51 5.87 6.13
N ILE A 194 -5.52 6.00 7.02
CA ILE A 194 -4.74 4.86 7.52
C ILE A 194 -5.64 3.91 8.33
N ALA A 195 -6.43 4.41 9.28
CA ALA A 195 -7.37 3.61 10.06
C ALA A 195 -8.36 2.84 9.16
N ARG A 196 -8.86 3.49 8.11
CA ARG A 196 -9.73 2.87 7.12
C ARG A 196 -9.02 1.73 6.36
N ALA A 197 -7.77 1.92 5.98
CA ALA A 197 -6.98 0.86 5.36
C ALA A 197 -6.77 -0.33 6.31
N MET A 198 -6.50 -0.06 7.60
CA MET A 198 -6.33 -1.09 8.62
C MET A 198 -7.59 -1.91 8.89
N CYS A 199 -8.79 -1.35 8.71
CA CYS A 199 -10.05 -2.08 8.82
C CYS A 199 -10.19 -3.23 7.81
N THR A 200 -9.38 -3.29 6.76
CA THR A 200 -9.37 -4.41 5.80
C THR A 200 -8.52 -5.60 6.28
N GLY A 201 -7.79 -5.46 7.38
CA GLY A 201 -6.92 -6.49 7.97
C GLY A 201 -5.69 -6.82 7.11
N PRO A 202 -4.92 -5.81 6.62
CA PRO A 202 -3.74 -6.07 5.81
C PRO A 202 -2.57 -6.59 6.65
N GLU A 203 -1.65 -7.32 6.01
CA GLU A 203 -0.33 -7.64 6.57
C GLU A 203 0.76 -6.70 6.02
N LEU A 204 0.51 -6.08 4.85
CA LEU A 204 1.36 -5.07 4.23
C LEU A 204 0.53 -3.84 3.86
N ILE A 205 0.97 -2.67 4.29
CA ILE A 205 0.39 -1.39 3.86
C ILE A 205 1.38 -0.60 3.02
N CYS A 206 0.91 -0.08 1.90
CA CYS A 206 1.63 0.85 1.03
C CYS A 206 1.13 2.28 1.29
N LEU A 207 2.01 3.15 1.81
CA LEU A 207 1.72 4.55 2.09
C LEU A 207 2.35 5.45 1.02
N ASP A 208 1.53 6.18 0.30
CA ASP A 208 1.96 7.05 -0.82
C ASP A 208 2.01 8.50 -0.32
N GLU A 209 3.22 9.00 -0.04
CA GLU A 209 3.51 10.34 0.48
C GLU A 209 2.61 10.71 1.67
N PRO A 210 2.62 9.91 2.76
CA PRO A 210 1.69 10.11 3.86
C PRO A 210 1.93 11.41 4.64
N ALA A 211 3.12 12.00 4.59
CA ALA A 211 3.44 13.27 5.25
C ALA A 211 3.25 14.51 4.36
N ALA A 212 2.92 14.33 3.07
CA ALA A 212 2.72 15.47 2.17
C ALA A 212 1.63 16.43 2.70
N GLY A 213 1.98 17.72 2.83
CA GLY A 213 1.07 18.77 3.31
C GLY A 213 0.86 18.83 4.82
N LEU A 214 1.55 18.00 5.61
CA LEU A 214 1.53 18.03 7.06
C LEU A 214 2.55 19.04 7.61
N ASN A 215 2.25 19.64 8.75
CA ASN A 215 3.24 20.40 9.50
C ASN A 215 4.19 19.44 10.29
N PRO A 216 5.34 19.93 10.79
CA PRO A 216 6.32 19.07 11.49
C PRO A 216 5.75 18.32 12.70
N ALA A 217 4.81 18.90 13.45
CA ALA A 217 4.19 18.24 14.58
C ALA A 217 3.27 17.09 14.13
N GLU A 218 2.50 17.30 13.06
CA GLU A 218 1.64 16.29 12.46
C GLU A 218 2.46 15.16 11.83
N THR A 219 3.57 15.48 11.14
CA THR A 219 4.52 14.48 10.60
C THR A 219 5.11 13.61 11.70
N HIS A 220 5.47 14.23 12.84
CA HIS A 220 5.98 13.47 13.99
C HIS A 220 4.91 12.57 14.60
N ALA A 221 3.67 13.06 14.74
CA ALA A 221 2.54 12.26 15.23
C ALA A 221 2.25 11.08 14.29
N LEU A 222 2.26 11.31 12.97
CA LEU A 222 2.09 10.28 11.95
C LEU A 222 3.20 9.22 12.02
N SER A 223 4.46 9.65 12.17
CA SER A 223 5.62 8.76 12.32
C SER A 223 5.47 7.83 13.54
N LYS A 224 4.92 8.34 14.66
CA LYS A 224 4.61 7.51 15.84
C LYS A 224 3.55 6.46 15.54
N ILE A 225 2.47 6.85 14.84
CA ILE A 225 1.41 5.91 14.45
C ILE A 225 1.99 4.81 13.54
N ILE A 226 2.81 5.14 12.55
CA ILE A 226 3.41 4.16 11.64
C ILE A 226 4.30 3.17 12.41
N ARG A 227 5.10 3.64 13.36
CA ARG A 227 5.90 2.76 14.23
C ARG A 227 5.02 1.87 15.10
N LEU A 228 3.98 2.42 15.72
CA LEU A 228 3.03 1.67 16.55
C LEU A 228 2.36 0.55 15.73
N LEU A 229 1.95 0.82 14.49
CA LEU A 229 1.39 -0.19 13.59
C LEU A 229 2.37 -1.34 13.33
N ARG A 230 3.68 -1.06 13.17
CA ARG A 230 4.69 -2.10 13.05
C ARG A 230 4.90 -2.84 14.36
N ASP A 231 5.12 -2.11 15.45
CA ASP A 231 5.64 -2.66 16.71
C ASP A 231 4.58 -3.42 17.50
N GLU A 232 3.34 -2.91 17.54
CA GLU A 232 2.25 -3.50 18.32
C GLU A 232 1.30 -4.35 17.48
N HIS A 233 1.13 -4.01 16.19
CA HIS A 233 0.20 -4.74 15.31
C HIS A 233 0.90 -5.68 14.34
N GLY A 234 2.24 -5.75 14.37
CA GLY A 234 3.01 -6.62 13.49
C GLY A 234 2.84 -6.30 12.01
N LEU A 235 2.42 -5.07 11.67
CA LEU A 235 2.22 -4.63 10.31
C LEU A 235 3.56 -4.45 9.59
N THR A 236 3.61 -4.77 8.32
CA THR A 236 4.71 -4.37 7.44
C THR A 236 4.31 -3.11 6.69
N VAL A 237 5.22 -2.16 6.57
CA VAL A 237 4.97 -0.88 5.91
C VAL A 237 5.95 -0.69 4.75
N LEU A 238 5.43 -0.33 3.59
CA LEU A 238 6.20 0.23 2.49
C LEU A 238 5.70 1.65 2.24
N LEU A 239 6.59 2.64 2.29
CA LEU A 239 6.21 4.03 2.07
C LEU A 239 7.03 4.66 0.93
N ILE A 240 6.39 5.57 0.18
CA ILE A 240 7.07 6.57 -0.65
C ILE A 240 7.04 7.87 0.13
N GLU A 241 8.17 8.53 0.26
CA GLU A 241 8.29 9.83 0.93
C GLU A 241 9.40 10.68 0.31
N HIS A 242 9.21 12.00 0.42
CA HIS A 242 10.20 13.00 0.05
C HIS A 242 10.82 13.68 1.29
N ASP A 243 10.17 13.59 2.44
CA ASP A 243 10.73 14.05 3.72
C ASP A 243 11.80 13.06 4.20
N MET A 244 13.06 13.39 3.87
CA MET A 244 14.21 12.57 4.25
C MET A 244 14.37 12.48 5.78
N GLY A 245 13.95 13.51 6.53
CA GLY A 245 13.97 13.48 7.98
C GLY A 245 13.05 12.37 8.53
N MET A 246 11.83 12.28 8.02
CA MET A 246 10.90 11.21 8.35
C MET A 246 11.45 9.85 7.90
N VAL A 247 11.87 9.71 6.63
CA VAL A 247 12.40 8.45 6.08
C VAL A 247 13.54 7.90 6.94
N MET A 248 14.57 8.70 7.20
CA MET A 248 15.73 8.28 7.98
C MET A 248 15.39 7.94 9.43
N SER A 249 14.34 8.56 9.98
CA SER A 249 13.95 8.34 11.38
C SER A 249 13.16 7.07 11.62
N ILE A 250 12.33 6.60 10.64
CA ILE A 250 11.40 5.48 10.90
C ILE A 250 11.71 4.22 10.10
N SER A 251 12.51 4.31 9.02
CA SER A 251 12.74 3.18 8.13
C SER A 251 13.81 2.22 8.66
N ASP A 252 13.54 0.93 8.53
CA ASP A 252 14.52 -0.13 8.79
C ASP A 252 15.34 -0.43 7.52
N HIS A 253 14.73 -0.22 6.34
CA HIS A 253 15.32 -0.48 5.04
C HIS A 253 14.87 0.57 4.03
N ILE A 254 15.79 1.04 3.19
CA ILE A 254 15.54 2.04 2.17
C ILE A 254 15.95 1.48 0.82
N ILE A 255 15.08 1.66 -0.18
CA ILE A 255 15.29 1.30 -1.57
C ILE A 255 15.34 2.60 -2.36
N VAL A 256 16.43 2.83 -3.08
CA VAL A 256 16.60 4.04 -3.88
C VAL A 256 16.41 3.72 -5.34
N LEU A 257 15.43 4.39 -5.94
CA LEU A 257 15.10 4.28 -7.35
C LEU A 257 15.60 5.51 -8.11
N ASP A 258 16.18 5.29 -9.29
CA ASP A 258 16.53 6.33 -10.22
C ASP A 258 16.36 5.83 -11.66
N HIS A 259 15.71 6.63 -12.53
CA HIS A 259 15.40 6.29 -13.92
C HIS A 259 14.87 4.86 -14.14
N GLY A 260 13.99 4.41 -13.24
CA GLY A 260 13.38 3.07 -13.30
C GLY A 260 14.29 1.92 -12.90
N LEU A 261 15.43 2.18 -12.27
CA LEU A 261 16.40 1.22 -11.78
C LEU A 261 16.60 1.37 -10.26
N VAL A 262 16.87 0.28 -9.56
CA VAL A 262 17.32 0.33 -8.18
C VAL A 262 18.81 0.59 -8.14
N ILE A 263 19.21 1.76 -7.64
CA ILE A 263 20.62 2.18 -7.59
C ILE A 263 21.30 1.86 -6.27
N ALA A 264 20.53 1.78 -5.17
CA ALA A 264 21.03 1.43 -3.84
C ALA A 264 19.92 0.81 -2.98
N GLN A 265 20.30 -0.05 -2.01
CA GLN A 265 19.42 -0.61 -0.99
C GLN A 265 20.20 -0.79 0.32
N GLY A 266 19.59 -0.45 1.46
CA GLY A 266 20.26 -0.64 2.75
C GLY A 266 19.54 0.04 3.90
N GLY A 267 20.17 0.03 5.08
CA GLY A 267 19.70 0.82 6.21
C GLY A 267 19.96 2.33 6.01
N PRO A 268 19.33 3.19 6.84
CA PRO A 268 19.42 4.65 6.71
C PRO A 268 20.87 5.17 6.65
N ASP A 269 21.77 4.68 7.51
CA ASP A 269 23.16 5.14 7.55
C ASP A 269 23.94 4.79 6.28
N ALA A 270 23.66 3.62 5.68
CA ALA A 270 24.30 3.19 4.44
C ALA A 270 23.84 4.07 3.27
N ILE A 271 22.54 4.36 3.19
CA ILE A 271 21.96 5.16 2.10
C ILE A 271 22.39 6.62 2.18
N LYS A 272 22.45 7.19 3.39
CA LYS A 272 22.86 8.59 3.60
C LYS A 272 24.26 8.90 3.05
N ASN A 273 25.14 7.92 3.08
CA ASN A 273 26.54 8.06 2.71
C ASN A 273 26.88 7.43 1.32
N ASP A 274 25.88 6.92 0.60
CA ASP A 274 26.10 6.28 -0.70
C ASP A 274 26.35 7.34 -1.79
N PRO A 275 27.53 7.33 -2.47
CA PRO A 275 27.87 8.33 -3.51
C PRO A 275 26.87 8.32 -4.70
N LYS A 276 26.30 7.15 -5.03
CA LYS A 276 25.30 7.05 -6.13
C LYS A 276 24.01 7.75 -5.75
N VAL A 277 23.59 7.61 -4.48
CA VAL A 277 22.39 8.27 -3.98
C VAL A 277 22.60 9.79 -3.97
N ILE A 278 23.72 10.24 -3.44
CA ILE A 278 24.07 11.68 -3.41
C ILE A 278 24.08 12.26 -4.83
N ALA A 279 24.72 11.58 -5.79
CA ALA A 279 24.78 12.03 -7.17
C ALA A 279 23.40 12.10 -7.85
N ALA A 280 22.51 11.11 -7.59
CA ALA A 280 21.16 11.09 -8.15
C ALA A 280 20.29 12.26 -7.68
N TYR A 281 20.45 12.70 -6.42
CA TYR A 281 19.73 13.87 -5.91
C TYR A 281 20.34 15.20 -6.34
N LEU A 282 21.67 15.32 -6.42
CA LEU A 282 22.33 16.54 -6.91
C LEU A 282 22.15 16.75 -8.42
N GLY A 283 22.13 15.65 -9.21
CA GLY A 283 21.90 15.73 -10.65
C GLY A 283 20.45 16.12 -11.01
N ALA A 284 19.49 15.77 -10.16
CA ALA A 284 18.08 16.15 -10.37
C ALA A 284 17.85 17.66 -10.18
N ASP A 285 18.59 18.31 -9.28
CA ASP A 285 18.47 19.77 -9.05
C ASP A 285 18.97 20.59 -10.27
N GLU A 286 19.88 20.04 -11.09
CA GLU A 286 20.35 20.69 -12.31
C GLU A 286 19.36 20.58 -13.48
N GLU A 287 18.55 19.50 -13.54
CA GLU A 287 17.55 19.31 -14.60
C GLU A 287 16.26 20.13 -14.36
N GLU A 288 15.93 20.48 -13.10
CA GLU A 288 14.77 21.33 -12.80
C GLU A 288 15.02 22.84 -13.06
N VAL A 289 16.27 23.24 -13.31
CA VAL A 289 16.67 24.64 -13.53
C VAL A 289 16.94 24.94 -15.04
N ALA A 290 16.94 23.92 -15.88
CA ALA A 290 17.19 24.03 -17.33
C ALA A 290 15.86 23.92 -18.11
#